data_8d5c95c34fa8657938e063c6a39c7490
#
_entry.id   8d5c95c34fa8657938e063c6a39c7490
#
_cell.length_a   1.000
_cell.length_b   1.000
_cell.length_c   1.000
_cell.angle_alpha   90.00
_cell.angle_beta   90.00
_cell.angle_gamma   90.00
#
_symmetry.space_group_name_H-M   'P 1'
#
loop_
_entity.id
_entity.type
_entity.pdbx_description
1 polymer ?
#
loop_
_entity_poly.entity_id
_entity_poly.type
_entity_poly.pdbx_seq_one_letter_code
_entity_poly.pdbx_strand_id
1 'polypeptide(L)'
;ALATFAPPAPRFLAHPLPLVRRQAAALGLPHLLVTIEAPFEQSYETALSRLQQEWALDGVVTGDIDSVGGARNWIRERSQPLGLTVHTPLWQQSRQALLADMLARGIVAHLSCVDTRVLAPEWAGRILDAATLSDLQQLAEREGFDACGEQGEYHTMVTDGPGFAAPLHLDGWQVERQDHLAYLAEPQG
;
A
#
# COMPACT_ATOMS: atom_id res chain seq x y z
N ALA A 1 -0.99 -9.57 13.20
CA ALA A 1 -0.06 -8.44 13.12
C ALA A 1 -0.01 -7.91 11.67
N LEU A 2 0.39 -6.64 11.51
CA LEU A 2 0.81 -6.08 10.23
C LEU A 2 2.34 -6.01 10.23
N ALA A 3 2.99 -6.41 9.14
CA ALA A 3 4.43 -6.34 8.99
C ALA A 3 4.83 -5.44 7.82
N THR A 4 5.76 -4.53 8.05
CA THR A 4 6.42 -3.74 7.01
C THR A 4 7.87 -4.18 6.91
N PHE A 5 8.25 -4.76 5.80
CA PHE A 5 9.65 -5.09 5.50
C PHE A 5 10.31 -3.89 4.85
N ALA A 6 11.46 -3.47 5.37
CA ALA A 6 12.09 -2.22 4.97
C ALA A 6 13.61 -2.28 5.12
N PRO A 7 14.38 -1.51 4.32
CA PRO A 7 15.80 -1.33 4.57
C PRO A 7 16.05 -0.58 5.88
N PRO A 8 17.29 -0.53 6.38
CA PRO A 8 17.65 0.36 7.49
C PRO A 8 17.29 1.82 7.20
N ALA A 9 16.77 2.54 8.20
CA ALA A 9 16.36 3.94 8.11
C ALA A 9 15.45 4.23 6.89
N PRO A 10 14.32 3.53 6.75
CA PRO A 10 13.48 3.65 5.56
C PRO A 10 12.79 5.01 5.48
N ARG A 11 12.70 5.55 4.26
CA ARG A 11 11.91 6.73 3.94
C ARG A 11 10.91 6.38 2.84
N PHE A 12 9.65 6.20 3.23
CA PHE A 12 8.56 5.90 2.32
C PHE A 12 7.72 7.16 2.10
N LEU A 13 7.83 7.77 0.91
CA LEU A 13 7.07 8.98 0.57
C LEU A 13 5.58 8.68 0.45
N ALA A 14 5.23 7.59 -0.24
CA ALA A 14 3.83 7.20 -0.45
C ALA A 14 3.15 6.63 0.80
N HIS A 15 3.91 6.02 1.70
CA HIS A 15 3.40 5.33 2.88
C HIS A 15 4.24 5.65 4.12
N PRO A 16 4.17 6.89 4.66
CA PRO A 16 4.97 7.29 5.82
C PRO A 16 4.75 6.35 7.01
N LEU A 17 5.83 5.86 7.61
CA LEU A 17 5.75 4.90 8.72
C LEU A 17 4.92 5.37 9.90
N PRO A 18 4.93 6.66 10.30
CA PRO A 18 4.02 7.14 11.35
C PRO A 18 2.55 6.87 11.01
N LEU A 19 2.13 7.09 9.75
CA LEU A 19 0.76 6.80 9.32
C LEU A 19 0.47 5.29 9.32
N VAL A 20 1.38 4.47 8.80
CA VAL A 20 1.23 2.99 8.82
C VAL A 20 1.03 2.48 10.25
N ARG A 21 1.76 3.02 11.22
CA ARG A 21 1.57 2.70 12.65
C ARG A 21 0.20 3.14 13.17
N ARG A 22 -0.28 4.32 12.77
CA ARG A 22 -1.62 4.81 13.12
C ARG A 22 -2.70 3.93 12.50
N GLN A 23 -2.54 3.48 11.25
CA GLN A 23 -3.46 2.53 10.61
C GLN A 23 -3.52 1.20 11.36
N ALA A 24 -2.38 0.63 11.72
CA ALA A 24 -2.32 -0.60 12.52
C ALA A 24 -3.01 -0.43 13.88
N ALA A 25 -2.77 0.68 14.57
CA ALA A 25 -3.40 0.99 15.84
C ALA A 25 -4.92 1.16 15.70
N ALA A 26 -5.40 1.84 14.65
CA ALA A 26 -6.82 2.01 14.37
C ALA A 26 -7.51 0.67 14.08
N LEU A 27 -6.79 -0.29 13.51
CA LEU A 27 -7.26 -1.67 13.28
C LEU A 27 -7.10 -2.58 14.53
N GLY A 28 -6.51 -2.08 15.63
CA GLY A 28 -6.23 -2.90 16.81
C GLY A 28 -5.16 -3.98 16.57
N LEU A 29 -4.29 -3.80 15.58
CA LEU A 29 -3.28 -4.79 15.20
C LEU A 29 -1.88 -4.32 15.60
N PRO A 30 -1.02 -5.22 16.14
CA PRO A 30 0.40 -4.93 16.29
C PRO A 30 1.05 -4.62 14.94
N HIS A 31 1.92 -3.61 14.89
CA HIS A 31 2.73 -3.29 13.72
C HIS A 31 4.19 -3.69 13.95
N LEU A 32 4.73 -4.48 13.04
CA LEU A 32 6.10 -4.95 13.05
C LEU A 32 6.88 -4.26 11.91
N LEU A 33 7.88 -3.47 12.25
CA LEU A 33 8.85 -2.97 11.27
C LEU A 33 10.02 -3.95 11.24
N VAL A 34 10.18 -4.63 10.11
CA VAL A 34 11.15 -5.71 9.93
C VAL A 34 12.26 -5.23 8.99
N THR A 35 13.46 -5.07 9.51
CA THR A 35 14.60 -4.65 8.69
C THR A 35 15.07 -5.81 7.80
N ILE A 36 15.24 -5.53 6.52
CA ILE A 36 15.82 -6.42 5.53
C ILE A 36 16.92 -5.70 4.76
N GLU A 37 17.98 -6.44 4.44
CA GLU A 37 19.17 -5.93 3.74
C GLU A 37 19.56 -6.89 2.61
N ALA A 38 20.39 -6.42 1.70
CA ALA A 38 20.90 -7.28 0.63
C ALA A 38 21.80 -8.42 1.19
N PRO A 39 21.68 -9.65 0.67
CA PRO A 39 20.74 -10.08 -0.38
C PRO A 39 19.31 -10.21 0.16
N PHE A 40 18.38 -9.47 -0.46
CA PHE A 40 17.02 -9.26 0.07
C PHE A 40 16.22 -10.56 0.22
N GLU A 41 16.35 -11.51 -0.69
CA GLU A 41 15.65 -12.80 -0.61
C GLU A 41 15.99 -13.54 0.68
N GLN A 42 17.28 -13.70 0.95
CA GLN A 42 17.77 -14.42 2.14
C GLN A 42 17.41 -13.67 3.42
N SER A 43 17.52 -12.34 3.41
CA SER A 43 17.19 -11.50 4.55
C SER A 43 15.70 -11.59 4.87
N TYR A 44 14.83 -11.56 3.84
CA TYR A 44 13.39 -11.72 3.99
C TYR A 44 13.01 -13.10 4.52
N GLU A 45 13.56 -14.18 3.96
CA GLU A 45 13.31 -15.56 4.41
C GLU A 45 13.74 -15.76 5.87
N THR A 46 14.91 -15.23 6.24
CA THR A 46 15.40 -15.28 7.62
C THR A 46 14.46 -14.52 8.57
N ALA A 47 14.04 -13.32 8.19
CA ALA A 47 13.15 -12.51 8.99
C ALA A 47 11.77 -13.18 9.13
N LEU A 48 11.25 -13.75 8.04
CA LEU A 48 9.95 -14.45 8.03
C LEU A 48 9.99 -15.71 8.90
N SER A 49 11.11 -16.51 8.85
CA SER A 49 11.32 -17.68 9.71
C SER A 49 11.34 -17.29 11.18
N ARG A 50 12.00 -16.18 11.53
CA ARG A 50 11.98 -15.64 12.90
C ARG A 50 10.58 -15.27 13.33
N LEU A 51 9.85 -14.52 12.51
CA LEU A 51 8.47 -14.13 12.81
C LEU A 51 7.55 -15.35 12.97
N GLN A 52 7.75 -16.39 12.14
CA GLN A 52 7.01 -17.65 12.26
C GLN A 52 7.18 -18.28 13.63
N GLN A 53 8.40 -18.30 14.17
CA GLN A 53 8.68 -18.85 15.50
C GLN A 53 8.16 -17.95 16.63
N GLU A 54 8.38 -16.64 16.53
CA GLU A 54 7.99 -15.67 17.57
C GLU A 54 6.48 -15.52 17.71
N TRP A 55 5.74 -15.60 16.58
CA TRP A 55 4.31 -15.33 16.51
C TRP A 55 3.47 -16.56 16.20
N ALA A 56 4.08 -17.74 16.12
CA ALA A 56 3.43 -19.00 15.72
C ALA A 56 2.61 -18.84 14.42
N LEU A 57 3.22 -18.21 13.40
CA LEU A 57 2.54 -17.95 12.12
C LEU A 57 2.37 -19.26 11.34
N ASP A 58 1.19 -19.46 10.79
CA ASP A 58 0.84 -20.54 9.86
C ASP A 58 0.63 -20.00 8.42
N GLY A 59 0.54 -18.67 8.27
CA GLY A 59 0.39 -18.04 6.96
C GLY A 59 0.65 -16.55 6.94
N VAL A 60 0.70 -16.01 5.74
CA VAL A 60 0.80 -14.58 5.45
C VAL A 60 -0.30 -14.16 4.48
N VAL A 61 -0.80 -12.95 4.62
CA VAL A 61 -1.78 -12.36 3.72
C VAL A 61 -1.12 -11.18 3.01
N THR A 62 -1.28 -11.11 1.70
CA THR A 62 -0.79 -9.99 0.90
C THR A 62 -1.88 -9.47 -0.03
N GLY A 63 -1.86 -8.16 -0.30
CA GLY A 63 -2.81 -7.48 -1.18
C GLY A 63 -2.45 -7.55 -2.66
N ASP A 64 -1.51 -8.41 -3.06
CA ASP A 64 -1.11 -8.53 -4.47
C ASP A 64 -2.32 -8.88 -5.35
N ILE A 65 -2.46 -8.13 -6.46
CA ILE A 65 -3.56 -8.29 -7.43
C ILE A 65 -3.10 -9.11 -8.63
N ASP A 66 -1.85 -8.95 -9.05
CA ASP A 66 -1.30 -9.61 -10.24
C ASP A 66 0.22 -9.81 -10.13
N SER A 67 0.78 -10.52 -11.10
CA SER A 67 2.22 -10.70 -11.23
C SER A 67 2.88 -9.44 -11.79
N VAL A 68 3.95 -8.99 -11.17
CA VAL A 68 4.74 -7.86 -11.66
C VAL A 68 5.68 -8.36 -12.76
N GLY A 69 5.55 -7.80 -13.98
CA GLY A 69 6.40 -8.16 -15.12
C GLY A 69 6.32 -9.63 -15.55
N GLY A 70 5.22 -10.34 -15.27
CA GLY A 70 5.05 -11.76 -15.59
C GLY A 70 5.82 -12.71 -14.66
N ALA A 71 6.49 -12.19 -13.64
CA ALA A 71 7.16 -12.99 -12.62
C ALA A 71 6.14 -13.66 -11.67
N ARG A 72 6.52 -14.78 -11.08
CA ARG A 72 5.72 -15.41 -10.03
C ARG A 72 5.60 -14.47 -8.82
N ASN A 73 4.55 -14.67 -8.02
CA ASN A 73 4.40 -13.91 -6.76
C ASN A 73 5.61 -14.16 -5.85
N TRP A 74 6.44 -13.13 -5.68
CA TRP A 74 7.70 -13.21 -4.94
C TRP A 74 7.51 -13.61 -3.47
N ILE A 75 6.45 -13.10 -2.81
CA ILE A 75 6.14 -13.45 -1.43
C ILE A 75 5.82 -14.95 -1.32
N ARG A 76 5.05 -15.49 -2.26
CA ARG A 76 4.71 -16.92 -2.31
C ARG A 76 5.96 -17.78 -2.46
N GLU A 77 6.86 -17.43 -3.38
CA GLU A 77 8.11 -18.16 -3.59
C GLU A 77 8.99 -18.18 -2.34
N ARG A 78 9.09 -17.04 -1.65
CA ARG A 78 9.94 -16.92 -0.43
C ARG A 78 9.28 -17.54 0.80
N SER A 79 7.96 -17.67 0.86
CA SER A 79 7.25 -18.27 1.98
C SER A 79 7.13 -19.80 1.87
N GLN A 80 7.15 -20.34 0.66
CA GLN A 80 7.00 -21.77 0.39
C GLN A 80 8.03 -22.67 1.13
N PRO A 81 9.34 -22.35 1.16
CA PRO A 81 10.33 -23.15 1.87
C PRO A 81 10.10 -23.22 3.37
N LEU A 82 9.37 -22.27 3.94
CA LEU A 82 9.03 -22.20 5.37
C LEU A 82 7.72 -22.92 5.70
N GLY A 83 7.04 -23.48 4.71
CA GLY A 83 5.74 -24.12 4.88
C GLY A 83 4.60 -23.17 5.21
N LEU A 84 4.79 -21.85 5.03
CA LEU A 84 3.76 -20.85 5.28
C LEU A 84 2.75 -20.80 4.13
N THR A 85 1.47 -20.76 4.49
CA THR A 85 0.40 -20.52 3.52
C THR A 85 0.38 -19.04 3.13
N VAL A 86 0.37 -18.74 1.82
CA VAL A 86 0.25 -17.37 1.32
C VAL A 86 -1.16 -17.15 0.77
N HIS A 87 -1.90 -16.27 1.44
CA HIS A 87 -3.24 -15.86 1.04
C HIS A 87 -3.18 -14.58 0.22
N THR A 88 -3.68 -14.64 -1.00
CA THR A 88 -3.76 -13.52 -1.94
C THR A 88 -5.23 -13.27 -2.31
N PRO A 89 -6.04 -12.70 -1.40
CA PRO A 89 -7.50 -12.62 -1.59
C PRO A 89 -7.92 -11.77 -2.80
N LEU A 90 -7.05 -10.91 -3.29
CA LEU A 90 -7.32 -10.00 -4.41
C LEU A 90 -6.75 -10.50 -5.75
N TRP A 91 -6.05 -11.65 -5.74
CA TRP A 91 -5.32 -12.15 -6.89
C TRP A 91 -6.20 -12.37 -8.11
N GLN A 92 -5.80 -11.77 -9.23
CA GLN A 92 -6.47 -11.83 -10.53
C GLN A 92 -7.94 -11.35 -10.52
N GLN A 93 -8.35 -10.59 -9.53
CA GLN A 93 -9.65 -9.92 -9.56
C GLN A 93 -9.62 -8.71 -10.49
N SER A 94 -10.77 -8.36 -11.04
CA SER A 94 -10.92 -7.15 -11.85
C SER A 94 -10.59 -5.91 -11.02
N ARG A 95 -9.62 -5.10 -11.45
CA ARG A 95 -9.23 -3.84 -10.78
C ARG A 95 -10.41 -2.90 -10.58
N GLN A 96 -11.27 -2.76 -11.61
CA GLN A 96 -12.48 -1.94 -11.50
C GLN A 96 -13.45 -2.49 -10.45
N ALA A 97 -13.62 -3.82 -10.38
CA ALA A 97 -14.48 -4.44 -9.38
C ALA A 97 -13.92 -4.25 -7.96
N LEU A 98 -12.60 -4.34 -7.79
CA LEU A 98 -11.94 -4.08 -6.50
C LEU A 98 -12.12 -2.64 -6.04
N LEU A 99 -11.97 -1.65 -6.93
CA LEU A 99 -12.20 -0.24 -6.60
C LEU A 99 -13.67 0.01 -6.25
N ALA A 100 -14.60 -0.56 -7.01
CA ALA A 100 -16.04 -0.45 -6.72
C ALA A 100 -16.40 -1.09 -5.37
N ASP A 101 -15.86 -2.27 -5.05
CA ASP A 101 -16.08 -2.97 -3.77
C ASP A 101 -15.49 -2.16 -2.60
N MET A 102 -14.30 -1.58 -2.78
CA MET A 102 -13.66 -0.71 -1.79
C MET A 102 -14.57 0.49 -1.43
N LEU A 103 -15.10 1.17 -2.44
CA LEU A 103 -16.02 2.29 -2.24
C LEU A 103 -17.34 1.83 -1.59
N ALA A 104 -17.91 0.72 -2.05
CA ALA A 104 -19.15 0.16 -1.51
C ALA A 104 -19.03 -0.26 -0.04
N ARG A 105 -17.84 -0.66 0.40
CA ARG A 105 -17.54 -0.98 1.81
C ARG A 105 -17.25 0.24 2.67
N GLY A 106 -17.25 1.44 2.12
CA GLY A 106 -16.96 2.67 2.86
C GLY A 106 -15.48 2.82 3.24
N ILE A 107 -14.57 2.21 2.49
CA ILE A 107 -13.14 2.45 2.68
C ILE A 107 -12.82 3.86 2.16
N VAL A 108 -12.23 4.69 3.01
CA VAL A 108 -11.77 6.03 2.67
C VAL A 108 -10.27 5.99 2.44
N ALA A 109 -9.87 6.26 1.22
CA ALA A 109 -8.46 6.32 0.81
C ALA A 109 -8.14 7.67 0.18
N HIS A 110 -6.93 8.16 0.41
CA HIS A 110 -6.40 9.36 -0.24
C HIS A 110 -5.30 8.98 -1.20
N LEU A 111 -5.17 9.69 -2.32
CA LEU A 111 -3.99 9.60 -3.16
C LEU A 111 -2.80 10.16 -2.37
N SER A 112 -1.93 9.28 -1.90
CA SER A 112 -0.83 9.66 -1.01
C SER A 112 0.40 10.17 -1.77
N CYS A 113 0.59 9.67 -2.98
CA CYS A 113 1.69 10.04 -3.86
C CYS A 113 1.26 9.88 -5.32
N VAL A 114 1.69 10.78 -6.18
CA VAL A 114 1.44 10.72 -7.62
C VAL A 114 2.74 10.93 -8.40
N ASP A 115 2.86 10.24 -9.53
CA ASP A 115 3.91 10.51 -10.51
C ASP A 115 3.50 11.73 -11.36
N THR A 116 4.22 12.83 -11.23
CA THR A 116 3.90 14.10 -11.90
C THR A 116 4.15 14.07 -13.41
N ARG A 117 4.68 12.97 -13.94
CA ARG A 117 4.79 12.70 -15.38
C ARG A 117 3.46 12.20 -15.95
N VAL A 118 2.56 11.70 -15.09
CA VAL A 118 1.27 11.11 -15.46
C VAL A 118 0.11 11.93 -14.90
N LEU A 119 0.17 12.32 -13.63
CA LEU A 119 -0.90 13.05 -12.94
C LEU A 119 -0.40 14.41 -12.46
N ALA A 120 -1.21 15.45 -12.58
CA ALA A 120 -0.88 16.75 -12.01
C ALA A 120 -0.70 16.65 -10.47
N PRO A 121 0.21 17.44 -9.87
CA PRO A 121 0.48 17.37 -8.43
C PRO A 121 -0.74 17.53 -7.52
N GLU A 122 -1.75 18.24 -7.99
CA GLU A 122 -3.01 18.52 -7.29
C GLU A 122 -3.88 17.27 -7.07
N TRP A 123 -3.52 16.15 -7.70
CA TRP A 123 -4.13 14.86 -7.43
C TRP A 123 -3.69 14.30 -6.07
N ALA A 124 -2.49 14.60 -5.62
CA ALA A 124 -2.06 14.19 -4.27
C ALA A 124 -2.96 14.83 -3.20
N GLY A 125 -3.40 14.03 -2.26
CA GLY A 125 -4.32 14.42 -1.21
C GLY A 125 -5.80 14.27 -1.53
N ARG A 126 -6.19 14.08 -2.80
CA ARG A 126 -7.60 13.85 -3.14
C ARG A 126 -8.09 12.53 -2.52
N ILE A 127 -9.33 12.55 -2.03
CA ILE A 127 -10.01 11.32 -1.62
C ILE A 127 -10.36 10.51 -2.88
N LEU A 128 -10.09 9.22 -2.85
CA LEU A 128 -10.46 8.30 -3.91
C LEU A 128 -11.95 7.92 -3.73
N ASP A 129 -12.82 8.85 -4.08
CA ASP A 129 -14.26 8.66 -4.14
C ASP A 129 -14.75 8.36 -5.57
N ALA A 130 -16.06 8.21 -5.75
CA ALA A 130 -16.64 7.92 -7.06
C ALA A 130 -16.35 9.02 -8.11
N ALA A 131 -16.29 10.29 -7.71
CA ALA A 131 -16.00 11.41 -8.60
C ALA A 131 -14.53 11.38 -9.01
N THR A 132 -13.61 11.24 -8.06
CA THR A 132 -12.18 11.12 -8.31
C THR A 132 -11.85 9.91 -9.18
N LEU A 133 -12.51 8.76 -8.95
CA LEU A 133 -12.34 7.58 -9.78
C LEU A 133 -12.83 7.80 -11.20
N SER A 134 -13.97 8.47 -11.38
CA SER A 134 -14.47 8.84 -12.71
C SER A 134 -13.52 9.77 -13.45
N ASP A 135 -12.95 10.77 -12.76
CA ASP A 135 -11.96 11.68 -13.33
C ASP A 135 -10.68 10.93 -13.75
N LEU A 136 -10.20 9.99 -12.91
CA LEU A 136 -9.03 9.15 -13.21
C LEU A 136 -9.28 8.27 -14.44
N GLN A 137 -10.46 7.65 -14.55
CA GLN A 137 -10.82 6.81 -15.70
C GLN A 137 -10.84 7.61 -17.00
N GLN A 138 -11.49 8.78 -17.00
CA GLN A 138 -11.53 9.67 -18.17
C GLN A 138 -10.12 10.16 -18.56
N LEU A 139 -9.29 10.48 -17.58
CA LEU A 139 -7.91 10.90 -17.82
C LEU A 139 -7.08 9.72 -18.39
N ALA A 140 -7.24 8.53 -17.82
CA ALA A 140 -6.53 7.33 -18.24
C ALA A 140 -6.89 6.91 -19.68
N GLU A 141 -8.17 7.00 -20.04
CA GLU A 141 -8.62 6.76 -21.44
C GLU A 141 -7.98 7.73 -22.44
N ARG A 142 -7.78 8.99 -22.03
CA ARG A 142 -7.20 10.02 -22.88
C ARG A 142 -5.69 9.95 -22.98
N GLU A 143 -5.01 9.70 -21.88
CA GLU A 143 -3.54 9.76 -21.77
C GLU A 143 -2.87 8.37 -21.86
N GLY A 144 -3.63 7.28 -21.75
CA GLY A 144 -3.14 5.92 -21.96
C GLY A 144 -2.38 5.32 -20.76
N PHE A 145 -2.81 5.61 -19.52
CA PHE A 145 -2.24 5.01 -18.31
C PHE A 145 -3.24 4.10 -17.58
N ASP A 146 -2.80 3.39 -16.53
CA ASP A 146 -3.67 2.53 -15.71
C ASP A 146 -4.43 3.37 -14.66
N ALA A 147 -5.75 3.52 -14.85
CA ALA A 147 -6.61 4.24 -13.91
C ALA A 147 -6.63 3.67 -12.48
N CYS A 148 -6.13 2.44 -12.27
CA CYS A 148 -6.03 1.81 -10.96
C CYS A 148 -4.68 2.04 -10.26
N GLY A 149 -3.72 2.71 -10.93
CA GLY A 149 -2.43 3.07 -10.35
C GLY A 149 -1.43 1.90 -10.18
N GLU A 150 -1.69 0.74 -10.80
CA GLU A 150 -0.90 -0.47 -10.61
C GLU A 150 0.50 -0.42 -11.28
N GLN A 151 0.75 0.56 -12.14
CA GLN A 151 2.04 0.75 -12.78
C GLN A 151 2.87 1.88 -12.16
N GLY A 152 2.41 2.42 -11.01
CA GLY A 152 3.11 3.46 -10.25
C GLY A 152 2.64 4.88 -10.57
N GLU A 153 1.53 5.05 -11.25
CA GLU A 153 0.94 6.36 -11.54
C GLU A 153 0.59 7.12 -10.28
N TYR A 154 0.08 6.39 -9.30
CA TYR A 154 -0.20 6.92 -7.96
C TYR A 154 -0.19 5.81 -6.90
N HIS A 155 -0.12 6.22 -5.64
CA HIS A 155 -0.32 5.38 -4.46
C HIS A 155 -1.44 5.94 -3.60
N THR A 156 -2.06 5.07 -2.80
CA THR A 156 -3.11 5.47 -1.87
C THR A 156 -2.77 5.11 -0.44
N MET A 157 -3.36 5.83 0.51
CA MET A 157 -3.35 5.47 1.93
C MET A 157 -4.77 5.50 2.48
N VAL A 158 -5.14 4.43 3.19
CA VAL A 158 -6.46 4.31 3.82
C VAL A 158 -6.47 5.09 5.13
N THR A 159 -7.49 5.92 5.31
CA THR A 159 -7.68 6.72 6.54
C THR A 159 -8.91 6.32 7.33
N ASP A 160 -9.83 5.55 6.73
CA ASP A 160 -11.00 5.00 7.41
C ASP A 160 -11.54 3.79 6.66
N GLY A 161 -12.34 2.97 7.35
CA GLY A 161 -13.01 1.82 6.75
C GLY A 161 -13.39 0.76 7.77
N PRO A 162 -13.97 -0.36 7.30
CA PRO A 162 -14.33 -1.47 8.16
C PRO A 162 -13.16 -1.95 9.00
N GLY A 163 -13.35 -2.04 10.31
CA GLY A 163 -12.31 -2.46 11.27
C GLY A 163 -11.51 -1.32 11.88
N PHE A 164 -11.59 -0.09 11.36
CA PHE A 164 -11.00 1.07 12.03
C PHE A 164 -11.82 1.43 13.27
N ALA A 165 -11.16 1.61 14.42
CA ALA A 165 -11.81 2.06 15.64
C ALA A 165 -12.24 3.54 15.55
N ALA A 166 -11.52 4.35 14.78
CA ALA A 166 -11.82 5.72 14.44
C ALA A 166 -11.08 6.15 13.17
N PRO A 167 -11.59 7.13 12.42
CA PRO A 167 -10.92 7.72 11.28
C PRO A 167 -9.57 8.33 11.64
N LEU A 168 -8.63 8.29 10.72
CA LEU A 168 -7.35 8.98 10.84
C LEU A 168 -7.44 10.35 10.17
N HIS A 169 -7.22 11.39 10.95
CA HIS A 169 -7.22 12.76 10.45
C HIS A 169 -5.85 13.11 9.87
N LEU A 170 -5.87 13.83 8.74
CA LEU A 170 -4.68 14.34 8.04
C LEU A 170 -4.55 15.87 8.22
N ASP A 171 -4.92 16.37 9.39
CA ASP A 171 -4.87 17.80 9.68
C ASP A 171 -3.44 18.33 9.58
N GLY A 172 -3.26 19.42 8.82
CA GLY A 172 -1.95 20.02 8.60
C GLY A 172 -1.07 19.31 7.58
N TRP A 173 -1.47 18.15 7.05
CA TRP A 173 -0.74 17.51 5.96
C TRP A 173 -0.72 18.40 4.72
N GLN A 174 0.41 18.42 4.02
CA GLN A 174 0.62 19.27 2.84
C GLN A 174 1.18 18.44 1.69
N VAL A 175 0.93 18.90 0.47
CA VAL A 175 1.54 18.32 -0.72
C VAL A 175 2.96 18.85 -0.86
N GLU A 176 3.92 17.96 -0.77
CA GLU A 176 5.34 18.23 -1.07
C GLU A 176 5.74 17.60 -2.41
N ARG A 177 6.86 18.06 -2.96
CA ARG A 177 7.42 17.56 -4.22
C ARG A 177 8.86 17.13 -4.04
N GLN A 178 9.18 15.98 -4.64
CA GLN A 178 10.55 15.49 -4.76
C GLN A 178 10.72 14.80 -6.11
N ASP A 179 11.66 15.28 -6.92
CA ASP A 179 11.87 14.79 -8.29
C ASP A 179 10.57 14.81 -9.13
N HIS A 180 10.12 13.65 -9.60
CA HIS A 180 8.89 13.47 -10.35
C HIS A 180 7.70 13.01 -9.47
N LEU A 181 7.81 13.14 -8.17
CA LEU A 181 6.75 12.76 -7.23
C LEU A 181 6.14 13.99 -6.56
N ALA A 182 4.82 13.98 -6.40
CA ALA A 182 4.11 14.84 -5.47
C ALA A 182 3.42 13.94 -4.44
N TYR A 183 3.58 14.23 -3.16
CA TYR A 183 3.13 13.34 -2.09
C TYR A 183 2.63 14.10 -0.88
N LEU A 184 1.75 13.46 -0.11
CA LEU A 184 1.29 13.98 1.17
C LEU A 184 2.37 13.81 2.24
N ALA A 185 2.82 14.91 2.80
CA ALA A 185 3.78 14.96 3.89
C ALA A 185 3.11 15.31 5.22
N GLU A 186 3.54 14.64 6.27
CA GLU A 186 3.14 14.96 7.64
C GLU A 186 3.72 16.32 8.06
N PRO A 187 2.98 17.15 8.82
CA PRO A 187 3.52 18.40 9.35
C PRO A 187 4.81 18.16 10.11
N GLN A 188 5.83 18.93 9.80
CA GLN A 188 7.06 18.93 10.62
C GLN A 188 6.73 19.64 11.94
N GLY A 189 6.73 18.88 13.03
CA GLY A 189 6.48 19.37 14.39
C GLY A 189 7.64 20.23 14.92
#